data_d92124885afc72d4138d2e6c3034fb75
#
_entry.id   d92124885afc72d4138d2e6c3034fb75
#
_cell.length_a   1.000
_cell.length_b   1.000
_cell.length_c   1.000
_cell.angle_alpha   90.00
_cell.angle_beta   90.00
_cell.angle_gamma   90.00
#
_symmetry.space_group_name_H-M   'P 1'
#
loop_
_entity.id
_entity.type
_entity.pdbx_description
1 polymer ?
#
loop_
_entity_poly.entity_id
_entity_poly.type
_entity_poly.pdbx_seq_one_letter_code
_entity_poly.pdbx_strand_id
1 'polypeptide(L)'
;MIKSCLNMLSSFVISFGLITSSAFAAAEEADPDWPCVQRLLPEIAGGMIWSGPPLDEAAEAKEGEKNLKALADELSARRVPIEDAEEHVESFAAELDDTEKASSLTNLFKLTLDVINKDRASIINGIKKFSRGQRNLADKITAKNQKIESIDKSEILKRDALRAERDWDIRIFEDRRQSLVYLCEQPVLLEQRAFALARAIASHLE
;
A
#
# COMPACT_ATOMS: atom_id res chain seq x y z
N MET A 1 -14.57 91.31 -3.31
CA MET A 1 -15.90 90.73 -3.58
C MET A 1 -15.63 89.34 -4.18
N ILE A 2 -16.39 88.34 -3.65
CA ILE A 2 -16.73 87.05 -4.23
C ILE A 2 -15.77 85.90 -3.90
N LYS A 3 -16.02 85.26 -2.84
CA LYS A 3 -16.65 83.97 -2.54
C LYS A 3 -15.91 82.75 -3.07
N SER A 4 -15.28 82.10 -2.12
CA SER A 4 -14.90 80.71 -1.91
C SER A 4 -15.91 79.71 -2.47
N CYS A 5 -15.43 78.63 -3.13
CA CYS A 5 -16.14 77.37 -3.18
C CYS A 5 -15.14 76.21 -2.92
N LEU A 6 -15.33 75.65 -1.79
CA LEU A 6 -14.62 74.51 -1.21
C LEU A 6 -15.19 73.22 -1.82
N ASN A 7 -14.39 72.50 -2.54
CA ASN A 7 -14.75 71.14 -3.04
C ASN A 7 -14.12 70.09 -2.10
N MET A 8 -14.96 69.45 -1.34
CA MET A 8 -14.68 68.26 -0.57
C MET A 8 -14.55 67.07 -1.50
N LEU A 9 -13.35 66.55 -1.69
CA LEU A 9 -13.10 65.22 -2.27
C LEU A 9 -13.11 64.19 -1.16
N SER A 10 -14.20 63.43 -1.11
CA SER A 10 -14.33 62.23 -0.26
C SER A 10 -13.50 61.06 -0.83
N SER A 11 -12.40 60.73 -0.17
CA SER A 11 -11.59 59.57 -0.50
C SER A 11 -12.23 58.29 0.04
N PHE A 12 -12.81 57.52 -0.85
CA PHE A 12 -13.36 56.20 -0.53
C PHE A 12 -12.24 55.17 -0.60
N VAL A 13 -11.64 54.78 0.54
CA VAL A 13 -10.65 53.72 0.64
C VAL A 13 -11.38 52.38 0.67
N ILE A 14 -11.37 51.67 -0.46
CA ILE A 14 -11.83 50.28 -0.55
C ILE A 14 -10.69 49.39 -0.05
N SER A 15 -10.84 48.97 1.24
CA SER A 15 -9.98 47.93 1.81
C SER A 15 -10.33 46.55 1.22
N PHE A 16 -9.54 46.11 0.27
CA PHE A 16 -9.61 44.74 -0.31
C PHE A 16 -8.96 43.75 0.68
N GLY A 17 -9.79 43.16 1.55
CA GLY A 17 -9.35 42.13 2.48
C GLY A 17 -8.95 40.85 1.72
N LEU A 18 -7.67 40.55 1.67
CA LEU A 18 -7.16 39.22 1.25
C LEU A 18 -7.57 38.19 2.31
N ILE A 19 -8.61 37.42 2.00
CA ILE A 19 -8.95 36.23 2.74
C ILE A 19 -7.97 35.13 2.26
N THR A 20 -6.85 34.93 2.96
CA THR A 20 -5.97 33.79 2.78
C THR A 20 -6.66 32.58 3.40
N SER A 21 -7.39 31.81 2.59
CA SER A 21 -7.86 30.48 2.97
C SER A 21 -6.66 29.56 3.09
N SER A 22 -6.16 29.40 4.32
CA SER A 22 -5.22 28.33 4.64
C SER A 22 -5.96 27.00 4.53
N ALA A 23 -5.84 26.33 3.39
CA ALA A 23 -6.22 24.94 3.27
C ALA A 23 -5.26 24.14 4.18
N PHE A 24 -5.70 23.86 5.41
CA PHE A 24 -5.10 22.82 6.22
C PHE A 24 -5.35 21.50 5.46
N ALA A 25 -4.33 21.00 4.74
CA ALA A 25 -4.29 19.62 4.34
C ALA A 25 -4.34 18.82 5.65
N ALA A 26 -5.46 18.16 5.90
CA ALA A 26 -5.57 17.20 6.99
C ALA A 26 -4.46 16.18 6.75
N ALA A 27 -3.45 16.15 7.61
CA ALA A 27 -2.46 15.09 7.62
C ALA A 27 -3.25 13.80 7.86
N GLU A 28 -3.28 12.92 6.86
CA GLU A 28 -3.88 11.60 6.97
C GLU A 28 -3.21 10.92 8.17
N GLU A 29 -4.00 10.65 9.21
CA GLU A 29 -3.49 10.11 10.47
C GLU A 29 -2.82 8.77 10.17
N ALA A 30 -1.52 8.69 10.44
CA ALA A 30 -0.74 7.49 10.14
C ALA A 30 -1.33 6.30 10.91
N ASP A 31 -1.63 5.21 10.21
CA ASP A 31 -2.15 3.99 10.83
C ASP A 31 -1.13 3.47 11.88
N PRO A 32 -1.49 3.41 13.17
CA PRO A 32 -0.56 3.03 14.24
C PRO A 32 -0.08 1.59 14.12
N ASP A 33 -0.77 0.77 13.34
CA ASP A 33 -0.41 -0.63 13.10
C ASP A 33 0.54 -0.79 11.92
N TRP A 34 0.75 0.27 11.11
CA TRP A 34 1.61 0.22 9.94
C TRP A 34 3.06 0.58 10.31
N PRO A 35 3.98 -0.41 10.36
CA PRO A 35 5.35 -0.19 10.81
C PRO A 35 6.33 0.15 9.69
N CYS A 36 5.89 0.11 8.42
CA CYS A 36 6.77 0.27 7.27
C CYS A 36 6.99 1.75 6.93
N VAL A 37 8.17 2.08 6.37
CA VAL A 37 8.53 3.47 5.99
C VAL A 37 7.72 3.96 4.79
N GLN A 38 7.36 3.05 3.86
CA GLN A 38 6.54 3.41 2.71
C GLN A 38 5.12 3.74 3.14
N ARG A 39 4.52 4.69 2.42
CA ARG A 39 3.13 5.07 2.65
C ARG A 39 2.21 3.84 2.49
N LEU A 40 1.27 3.70 3.40
CA LEU A 40 0.24 2.69 3.28
C LEU A 40 -0.75 3.10 2.19
N LEU A 41 -0.67 2.41 1.07
CA LEU A 41 -1.69 2.47 0.01
C LEU A 41 -2.48 1.17 0.07
N PRO A 42 -3.78 1.21 0.38
CA PRO A 42 -4.58 -0.01 0.51
C PRO A 42 -4.65 -0.81 -0.78
N GLU A 43 -4.70 -0.10 -1.92
CA GLU A 43 -4.94 -0.67 -3.24
C GLU A 43 -4.14 0.07 -4.31
N ILE A 44 -3.75 -0.65 -5.36
CA ILE A 44 -3.15 -0.08 -6.56
C ILE A 44 -4.30 0.30 -7.49
N ALA A 45 -4.48 1.60 -7.72
CA ALA A 45 -5.50 2.08 -8.66
C ALA A 45 -5.08 1.79 -10.10
N GLY A 46 -5.89 1.04 -10.85
CA GLY A 46 -5.61 0.67 -12.24
C GLY A 46 -5.33 1.88 -13.13
N GLY A 47 -6.08 2.96 -13.00
CA GLY A 47 -5.89 4.19 -13.78
C GLY A 47 -4.56 4.91 -13.58
N MET A 48 -3.76 4.52 -12.57
CA MET A 48 -2.40 5.07 -12.37
C MET A 48 -1.32 4.33 -13.15
N ILE A 49 -1.58 3.08 -13.55
CA ILE A 49 -0.57 2.19 -14.14
C ILE A 49 -0.98 1.64 -15.50
N TRP A 50 -2.24 1.78 -15.88
CA TRP A 50 -2.81 1.26 -17.11
C TRP A 50 -2.92 2.35 -18.18
N SER A 51 -2.40 2.08 -19.38
CA SER A 51 -2.43 2.98 -20.53
C SER A 51 -3.37 2.53 -21.67
N GLY A 52 -4.07 1.41 -21.47
CA GLY A 52 -5.05 0.88 -22.42
C GLY A 52 -6.46 1.47 -22.26
N PRO A 53 -7.47 0.82 -22.86
CA PRO A 53 -8.87 1.21 -22.75
C PRO A 53 -9.36 1.29 -21.30
N PRO A 54 -10.42 2.08 -20.99
CA PRO A 54 -10.96 2.19 -19.64
C PRO A 54 -11.32 0.83 -19.05
N LEU A 55 -10.95 0.59 -17.79
CA LEU A 55 -11.19 -0.69 -17.11
C LEU A 55 -12.68 -0.92 -16.79
N ASP A 56 -13.47 0.14 -16.70
CA ASP A 56 -14.90 0.09 -16.42
C ASP A 56 -15.71 -0.42 -17.61
N GLU A 57 -15.18 -0.26 -18.82
CA GLU A 57 -15.77 -0.74 -20.07
C GLU A 57 -15.36 -2.18 -20.39
N ALA A 58 -14.48 -2.79 -19.60
CA ALA A 58 -14.11 -4.18 -19.73
C ALA A 58 -15.38 -5.04 -19.63
N ALA A 59 -15.80 -5.62 -20.76
CA ALA A 59 -17.01 -6.42 -20.83
C ALA A 59 -16.98 -7.52 -19.77
N GLU A 60 -18.14 -7.76 -19.13
CA GLU A 60 -18.27 -8.95 -18.28
C GLU A 60 -17.90 -10.17 -19.13
N ALA A 61 -16.89 -10.91 -18.66
CA ALA A 61 -16.24 -11.96 -19.41
C ALA A 61 -17.27 -13.02 -19.82
N LYS A 62 -17.43 -13.22 -21.12
CA LYS A 62 -18.19 -14.32 -21.71
C LYS A 62 -17.30 -15.56 -21.86
N GLU A 63 -17.83 -16.61 -22.45
CA GLU A 63 -17.19 -17.93 -22.64
C GLU A 63 -15.67 -17.84 -22.92
N GLY A 64 -14.83 -18.39 -22.02
CA GLY A 64 -13.37 -18.19 -22.00
C GLY A 64 -12.83 -17.66 -20.64
N GLU A 65 -13.72 -17.17 -19.77
CA GLU A 65 -13.41 -16.57 -18.47
C GLU A 65 -12.51 -17.43 -17.58
N LYS A 66 -12.71 -18.76 -17.61
CA LYS A 66 -11.89 -19.68 -16.80
C LYS A 66 -10.43 -19.68 -17.21
N ASN A 67 -10.16 -19.66 -18.53
CA ASN A 67 -8.80 -19.64 -19.05
C ASN A 67 -8.13 -18.28 -18.77
N LEU A 68 -8.87 -17.20 -18.96
CA LEU A 68 -8.40 -15.86 -18.68
C LEU A 68 -8.07 -15.65 -17.19
N LYS A 69 -8.94 -16.17 -16.32
CA LYS A 69 -8.70 -16.14 -14.88
C LYS A 69 -7.51 -16.99 -14.46
N ALA A 70 -7.35 -18.19 -15.04
CA ALA A 70 -6.19 -19.04 -14.77
C ALA A 70 -4.88 -18.35 -15.18
N LEU A 71 -4.87 -17.69 -16.34
CA LEU A 71 -3.74 -16.91 -16.80
C LEU A 71 -3.48 -15.71 -15.85
N ALA A 72 -4.51 -14.97 -15.44
CA ALA A 72 -4.36 -13.86 -14.49
C ALA A 72 -3.79 -14.34 -13.13
N ASP A 73 -4.23 -15.49 -12.62
CA ASP A 73 -3.69 -16.11 -11.40
C ASP A 73 -2.19 -16.48 -11.58
N GLU A 74 -1.82 -16.99 -12.74
CA GLU A 74 -0.44 -17.33 -13.08
C GLU A 74 0.45 -16.10 -13.21
N LEU A 75 0.01 -15.09 -13.97
CA LEU A 75 0.71 -13.81 -14.13
C LEU A 75 0.92 -13.10 -12.80
N SER A 76 -0.04 -13.19 -11.88
CA SER A 76 0.03 -12.56 -10.56
C SER A 76 0.97 -13.28 -9.61
N ALA A 77 1.25 -14.56 -9.84
CA ALA A 77 2.00 -15.40 -8.93
C ALA A 77 3.50 -14.98 -8.86
N ARG A 78 3.97 -14.59 -7.67
CA ARG A 78 5.38 -14.18 -7.45
C ARG A 78 6.43 -15.25 -7.71
N ARG A 79 6.03 -16.52 -7.74
CA ARG A 79 6.92 -17.65 -8.06
C ARG A 79 7.24 -17.75 -9.56
N VAL A 80 6.42 -17.12 -10.40
CA VAL A 80 6.65 -17.05 -11.85
C VAL A 80 7.56 -15.85 -12.09
N PRO A 81 8.76 -16.01 -12.70
CA PRO A 81 9.62 -14.91 -13.12
C PRO A 81 8.83 -13.91 -13.97
N ILE A 82 9.23 -12.65 -13.94
CA ILE A 82 8.47 -11.62 -14.68
C ILE A 82 8.65 -11.82 -16.18
N GLU A 83 9.80 -12.28 -16.61
CA GLU A 83 10.12 -12.59 -17.99
C GLU A 83 9.22 -13.70 -18.53
N ASP A 84 9.02 -14.78 -17.76
CA ASP A 84 8.12 -15.87 -18.14
C ASP A 84 6.66 -15.38 -18.21
N ALA A 85 6.27 -14.52 -17.30
CA ALA A 85 4.92 -13.91 -17.31
C ALA A 85 4.71 -13.01 -18.54
N GLU A 86 5.73 -12.27 -18.99
CA GLU A 86 5.69 -11.47 -20.22
C GLU A 86 5.56 -12.36 -21.46
N GLU A 87 6.27 -13.51 -21.52
CA GLU A 87 6.13 -14.51 -22.59
C GLU A 87 4.71 -15.11 -22.66
N HIS A 88 4.10 -15.34 -21.48
CA HIS A 88 2.71 -15.82 -21.43
C HIS A 88 1.72 -14.76 -21.96
N VAL A 89 1.96 -13.48 -21.67
CA VAL A 89 1.15 -12.37 -22.23
C VAL A 89 1.32 -12.31 -23.74
N GLU A 90 2.54 -12.40 -24.26
CA GLU A 90 2.82 -12.39 -25.71
C GLU A 90 2.11 -13.55 -26.41
N SER A 91 2.24 -14.76 -25.86
CA SER A 91 1.59 -15.96 -26.40
C SER A 91 0.06 -15.81 -26.44
N PHE A 92 -0.52 -15.32 -25.37
CA PHE A 92 -1.96 -15.05 -25.30
C PHE A 92 -2.40 -13.98 -26.31
N ALA A 93 -1.66 -12.88 -26.44
CA ALA A 93 -1.95 -11.81 -27.37
C ALA A 93 -1.88 -12.25 -28.83
N ALA A 94 -0.99 -13.20 -29.16
CA ALA A 94 -0.82 -13.74 -30.51
C ALA A 94 -2.00 -14.68 -30.93
N GLU A 95 -2.73 -15.25 -29.98
CA GLU A 95 -3.89 -16.13 -30.25
C GLU A 95 -5.19 -15.34 -30.44
N LEU A 96 -5.20 -14.03 -30.13
CA LEU A 96 -6.40 -13.19 -30.20
C LEU A 96 -6.63 -12.62 -31.60
N ASP A 97 -7.90 -12.59 -32.02
CA ASP A 97 -8.31 -11.86 -33.20
C ASP A 97 -8.30 -10.33 -32.93
N ASP A 98 -7.97 -9.53 -33.95
CA ASP A 98 -7.85 -8.06 -33.85
C ASP A 98 -9.12 -7.40 -33.27
N THR A 99 -10.31 -7.96 -33.50
CA THR A 99 -11.59 -7.41 -33.02
C THR A 99 -11.82 -7.63 -31.53
N GLU A 100 -11.21 -8.65 -30.93
CA GLU A 100 -11.37 -9.01 -29.51
C GLU A 100 -10.13 -8.65 -28.67
N LYS A 101 -9.02 -8.36 -29.34
CA LYS A 101 -7.71 -8.17 -28.71
C LYS A 101 -7.75 -7.10 -27.61
N ALA A 102 -8.27 -5.91 -27.92
CA ALA A 102 -8.30 -4.81 -26.97
C ALA A 102 -9.15 -5.14 -25.73
N SER A 103 -10.33 -5.75 -25.92
CA SER A 103 -11.21 -6.12 -24.80
C SER A 103 -10.63 -7.25 -23.96
N SER A 104 -10.03 -8.28 -24.60
CA SER A 104 -9.45 -9.45 -23.92
C SER A 104 -8.22 -9.06 -23.10
N LEU A 105 -7.32 -8.23 -23.64
CA LEU A 105 -6.14 -7.73 -22.92
C LEU A 105 -6.53 -6.80 -21.77
N THR A 106 -7.55 -5.96 -21.95
CA THR A 106 -8.06 -5.09 -20.87
C THR A 106 -8.63 -5.92 -19.74
N ASN A 107 -9.40 -6.97 -20.05
CA ASN A 107 -9.93 -7.91 -19.06
C ASN A 107 -8.82 -8.70 -18.36
N LEU A 108 -7.81 -9.16 -19.09
CA LEU A 108 -6.66 -9.84 -18.51
C LEU A 108 -5.96 -8.95 -17.49
N PHE A 109 -5.69 -7.68 -17.86
CA PHE A 109 -5.08 -6.75 -16.93
C PHE A 109 -5.94 -6.50 -15.69
N LYS A 110 -7.24 -6.27 -15.85
CA LYS A 110 -8.19 -6.08 -14.75
C LYS A 110 -8.17 -7.27 -13.78
N LEU A 111 -8.32 -8.49 -14.28
CA LEU A 111 -8.29 -9.70 -13.45
C LEU A 111 -6.94 -9.87 -12.74
N THR A 112 -5.83 -9.63 -13.44
CA THR A 112 -4.48 -9.68 -12.88
C THR A 112 -4.29 -8.67 -11.74
N LEU A 113 -4.76 -7.44 -11.93
CA LEU A 113 -4.69 -6.39 -10.93
C LEU A 113 -5.57 -6.73 -9.70
N ASP A 114 -6.75 -7.30 -9.91
CA ASP A 114 -7.65 -7.72 -8.84
C ASP A 114 -7.00 -8.81 -7.95
N VAL A 115 -6.33 -9.79 -8.56
CA VAL A 115 -5.58 -10.83 -7.82
C VAL A 115 -4.42 -10.20 -7.04
N ILE A 116 -3.63 -9.35 -7.68
CA ILE A 116 -2.51 -8.66 -7.01
C ILE A 116 -3.00 -7.79 -5.84
N ASN A 117 -4.07 -7.03 -6.01
CA ASN A 117 -4.64 -6.20 -4.95
C ASN A 117 -5.17 -7.04 -3.78
N LYS A 118 -5.79 -8.17 -4.05
CA LYS A 118 -6.24 -9.12 -3.02
C LYS A 118 -5.06 -9.68 -2.22
N ASP A 119 -4.01 -10.12 -2.89
CA ASP A 119 -2.80 -10.64 -2.25
C ASP A 119 -2.10 -9.55 -1.44
N ARG A 120 -2.01 -8.35 -2.01
CA ARG A 120 -1.44 -7.18 -1.35
C ARG A 120 -2.20 -6.80 -0.08
N ALA A 121 -3.53 -6.79 -0.13
CA ALA A 121 -4.37 -6.53 1.04
C ALA A 121 -4.16 -7.60 2.14
N SER A 122 -4.03 -8.86 1.77
CA SER A 122 -3.72 -9.96 2.70
C SER A 122 -2.37 -9.75 3.39
N ILE A 123 -1.34 -9.38 2.63
CA ILE A 123 0.01 -9.10 3.15
C ILE A 123 0.00 -7.89 4.08
N ILE A 124 -0.64 -6.78 3.70
CA ILE A 124 -0.79 -5.58 4.52
C ILE A 124 -1.44 -5.92 5.87
N ASN A 125 -2.52 -6.69 5.86
CA ASN A 125 -3.19 -7.16 7.07
C ASN A 125 -2.27 -8.05 7.92
N GLY A 126 -1.46 -8.90 7.29
CA GLY A 126 -0.43 -9.70 7.95
C GLY A 126 0.62 -8.84 8.64
N ILE A 127 1.13 -7.80 7.98
CA ILE A 127 2.10 -6.84 8.53
C ILE A 127 1.52 -6.11 9.74
N LYS A 128 0.29 -5.61 9.65
CA LYS A 128 -0.39 -4.96 10.78
C LYS A 128 -0.57 -5.90 11.98
N LYS A 129 -0.97 -7.14 11.73
CA LYS A 129 -1.08 -8.16 12.78
C LYS A 129 0.28 -8.45 13.42
N PHE A 130 1.32 -8.55 12.62
CA PHE A 130 2.69 -8.75 13.09
C PHE A 130 3.16 -7.58 13.96
N SER A 131 2.92 -6.35 13.53
CA SER A 131 3.24 -5.12 14.27
C SER A 131 2.57 -5.07 15.64
N ARG A 132 1.27 -5.39 15.71
CA ARG A 132 0.55 -5.51 16.99
C ARG A 132 1.18 -6.57 17.89
N GLY A 133 1.54 -7.72 17.32
CA GLY A 133 2.23 -8.79 18.07
C GLY A 133 3.59 -8.36 18.63
N GLN A 134 4.32 -7.51 17.89
CA GLN A 134 5.58 -6.95 18.36
C GLN A 134 5.38 -5.95 19.52
N ARG A 135 4.38 -5.09 19.47
CA ARG A 135 4.05 -4.19 20.59
C ARG A 135 3.66 -4.98 21.84
N ASN A 136 2.78 -5.96 21.70
CA ASN A 136 2.39 -6.82 22.84
C ASN A 136 3.59 -7.53 23.47
N LEU A 137 4.57 -7.96 22.67
CA LEU A 137 5.79 -8.58 23.17
C LEU A 137 6.68 -7.56 23.90
N ALA A 138 6.80 -6.33 23.40
CA ALA A 138 7.51 -5.25 24.07
C ALA A 138 6.88 -4.91 25.44
N ASP A 139 5.55 -4.83 25.50
CA ASP A 139 4.81 -4.60 26.76
C ASP A 139 5.05 -5.74 27.76
N LYS A 140 5.06 -6.99 27.30
CA LYS A 140 5.36 -8.17 28.13
C LYS A 140 6.79 -8.12 28.70
N ILE A 141 7.78 -7.72 27.89
CA ILE A 141 9.17 -7.54 28.32
C ILE A 141 9.24 -6.44 29.40
N THR A 142 8.56 -5.31 29.18
CA THR A 142 8.49 -4.20 30.13
C THR A 142 7.86 -4.64 31.44
N ALA A 143 6.75 -5.34 31.42
CA ALA A 143 6.10 -5.89 32.63
C ALA A 143 7.00 -6.86 33.39
N LYS A 144 7.76 -7.73 32.69
CA LYS A 144 8.73 -8.61 33.32
C LYS A 144 9.86 -7.83 33.99
N ASN A 145 10.38 -6.76 33.39
CA ASN A 145 11.39 -5.89 33.99
C ASN A 145 10.88 -5.29 35.30
N GLN A 146 9.70 -4.67 35.30
CA GLN A 146 9.06 -4.13 36.50
C GLN A 146 8.90 -5.19 37.61
N LYS A 147 8.49 -6.40 37.23
CA LYS A 147 8.34 -7.50 38.18
C LYS A 147 9.68 -7.94 38.77
N ILE A 148 10.77 -8.01 37.98
CA ILE A 148 12.12 -8.33 38.46
C ILE A 148 12.58 -7.28 39.47
N GLU A 149 12.27 -6.01 39.26
CA GLU A 149 12.63 -4.92 40.17
C GLU A 149 11.86 -4.99 41.49
N SER A 150 10.61 -5.46 41.46
CA SER A 150 9.75 -5.59 42.66
C SER A 150 10.05 -6.80 43.53
N ILE A 151 10.75 -7.82 43.04
CA ILE A 151 11.12 -9.03 43.81
C ILE A 151 12.26 -8.70 44.78
N ASP A 152 12.13 -9.15 46.04
CA ASP A 152 13.19 -8.96 47.06
C ASP A 152 14.54 -9.48 46.57
N LYS A 153 15.61 -8.76 46.88
CA LYS A 153 16.98 -9.08 46.47
C LYS A 153 17.47 -10.43 47.00
N SER A 154 16.91 -10.92 48.09
CA SER A 154 17.23 -12.23 48.67
C SER A 154 16.62 -13.40 47.88
N GLU A 155 15.55 -13.15 47.08
CA GLU A 155 14.89 -14.18 46.26
C GLU A 155 15.64 -14.40 44.92
N ILE A 156 16.93 -14.74 45.00
CA ILE A 156 17.84 -14.83 43.85
C ILE A 156 17.31 -15.76 42.77
N LEU A 157 16.91 -16.98 43.13
CA LEU A 157 16.45 -18.00 42.15
C LEU A 157 15.20 -17.54 41.38
N LYS A 158 14.28 -16.88 42.06
CA LYS A 158 13.07 -16.35 41.42
C LYS A 158 13.35 -15.21 40.47
N ARG A 159 14.27 -14.34 40.84
CA ARG A 159 14.72 -13.23 39.95
C ARG A 159 15.44 -13.78 38.74
N ASP A 160 16.31 -14.76 38.89
CA ASP A 160 17.09 -15.33 37.78
C ASP A 160 16.21 -16.12 36.82
N ALA A 161 15.21 -16.87 37.31
CA ALA A 161 14.22 -17.53 36.46
C ALA A 161 13.45 -16.50 35.60
N LEU A 162 12.99 -15.40 36.22
CA LEU A 162 12.25 -14.38 35.49
C LEU A 162 13.12 -13.58 34.50
N ARG A 163 14.40 -13.39 34.82
CA ARG A 163 15.39 -12.80 33.88
C ARG A 163 15.58 -13.69 32.66
N ALA A 164 15.75 -15.01 32.87
CA ALA A 164 15.90 -15.96 31.78
C ALA A 164 14.69 -15.93 30.82
N GLU A 165 13.48 -15.88 31.38
CA GLU A 165 12.26 -15.75 30.57
C GLU A 165 12.19 -14.42 29.80
N ARG A 166 12.58 -13.30 30.45
CA ARG A 166 12.65 -11.98 29.77
C ARG A 166 13.67 -11.98 28.64
N ASP A 167 14.84 -12.54 28.88
CA ASP A 167 15.93 -12.58 27.90
C ASP A 167 15.57 -13.43 26.68
N TRP A 168 14.74 -14.47 26.89
CA TRP A 168 14.15 -15.24 25.81
C TRP A 168 13.16 -14.40 24.99
N ASP A 169 12.26 -13.67 25.65
CA ASP A 169 11.30 -12.79 24.98
C ASP A 169 12.03 -11.68 24.19
N ILE A 170 13.13 -11.14 24.72
CA ILE A 170 13.98 -10.14 24.01
C ILE A 170 14.56 -10.74 22.73
N ARG A 171 15.10 -11.95 22.76
CA ARG A 171 15.62 -12.61 21.54
C ARG A 171 14.53 -12.75 20.49
N ILE A 172 13.35 -13.25 20.87
CA ILE A 172 12.22 -13.36 19.95
C ILE A 172 11.84 -11.99 19.37
N PHE A 173 11.85 -10.94 20.19
CA PHE A 173 11.55 -9.58 19.74
C PHE A 173 12.55 -9.10 18.69
N GLU A 174 13.83 -9.31 18.91
CA GLU A 174 14.90 -8.88 17.99
C GLU A 174 14.88 -9.69 16.69
N ASP A 175 14.70 -11.01 16.73
CA ASP A 175 14.58 -11.85 15.54
C ASP A 175 13.40 -11.42 14.67
N ARG A 176 12.26 -11.14 15.30
CA ARG A 176 11.08 -10.63 14.60
C ARG A 176 11.31 -9.23 14.02
N ARG A 177 12.00 -8.35 14.75
CA ARG A 177 12.34 -7.01 14.27
C ARG A 177 13.15 -7.06 12.98
N GLN A 178 14.11 -7.99 12.87
CA GLN A 178 14.87 -8.19 11.63
C GLN A 178 13.99 -8.67 10.48
N SER A 179 12.99 -9.53 10.75
CA SER A 179 12.06 -10.02 9.73
C SER A 179 11.13 -8.94 9.18
N LEU A 180 10.91 -7.84 9.90
CA LEU A 180 9.99 -6.78 9.50
C LEU A 180 10.39 -6.11 8.19
N VAL A 181 11.68 -5.94 7.92
CA VAL A 181 12.18 -5.35 6.68
C VAL A 181 11.68 -6.13 5.47
N TYR A 182 11.85 -7.47 5.50
CA TYR A 182 11.39 -8.35 4.42
C TYR A 182 9.87 -8.37 4.26
N LEU A 183 9.12 -8.25 5.38
CA LEU A 183 7.67 -8.16 5.33
C LEU A 183 7.22 -6.86 4.64
N CYS A 184 7.88 -5.74 4.95
CA CYS A 184 7.57 -4.44 4.36
C CYS A 184 7.91 -4.34 2.86
N GLU A 185 8.83 -5.16 2.36
CA GLU A 185 9.15 -5.23 0.92
C GLU A 185 8.06 -5.93 0.11
N GLN A 186 7.28 -6.84 0.71
CA GLN A 186 6.34 -7.67 -0.03
C GLN A 186 5.25 -6.88 -0.79
N PRO A 187 4.59 -5.85 -0.21
CA PRO A 187 3.65 -5.02 -0.96
C PRO A 187 4.30 -4.27 -2.13
N VAL A 188 5.56 -3.87 -1.98
CA VAL A 188 6.33 -3.15 -3.03
C VAL A 188 6.64 -4.07 -4.20
N LEU A 189 7.03 -5.32 -3.93
CA LEU A 189 7.28 -6.31 -5.00
C LEU A 189 6.03 -6.61 -5.82
N LEU A 190 4.86 -6.67 -5.17
CA LEU A 190 3.58 -6.83 -5.88
C LEU A 190 3.23 -5.59 -6.71
N GLU A 191 3.52 -4.40 -6.21
CA GLU A 191 3.32 -3.16 -6.96
C GLU A 191 4.22 -3.11 -8.20
N GLN A 192 5.50 -3.43 -8.06
CA GLN A 192 6.44 -3.52 -9.19
C GLN A 192 5.98 -4.53 -10.25
N ARG A 193 5.47 -5.69 -9.80
CA ARG A 193 4.91 -6.70 -10.69
C ARG A 193 3.69 -6.18 -11.45
N ALA A 194 2.76 -5.50 -10.76
CA ALA A 194 1.59 -4.90 -11.40
C ALA A 194 1.99 -3.88 -12.47
N PHE A 195 2.98 -3.03 -12.21
CA PHE A 195 3.52 -2.09 -13.18
C PHE A 195 4.18 -2.77 -14.40
N ALA A 196 4.93 -3.83 -14.18
CA ALA A 196 5.56 -4.59 -15.27
C ALA A 196 4.50 -5.23 -16.16
N LEU A 197 3.54 -5.94 -15.58
CA LEU A 197 2.46 -6.59 -16.31
C LEU A 197 1.53 -5.59 -17.03
N ALA A 198 1.25 -4.43 -16.43
CA ALA A 198 0.50 -3.37 -17.08
C ALA A 198 1.17 -2.93 -18.39
N ARG A 199 2.49 -2.72 -18.37
CA ARG A 199 3.25 -2.35 -19.58
C ARG A 199 3.30 -3.48 -20.60
N ALA A 200 3.57 -4.72 -20.14
CA ALA A 200 3.65 -5.87 -21.03
C ALA A 200 2.32 -6.11 -21.76
N ILE A 201 1.19 -6.05 -21.05
CA ILE A 201 -0.13 -6.24 -21.65
C ILE A 201 -0.48 -5.06 -22.57
N ALA A 202 -0.20 -3.82 -22.18
CA ALA A 202 -0.51 -2.63 -22.96
C ALA A 202 0.29 -2.54 -24.26
N SER A 203 1.53 -3.09 -24.32
CA SER A 203 2.35 -3.07 -25.54
C SER A 203 1.76 -3.87 -26.71
N HIS A 204 0.80 -4.74 -26.45
CA HIS A 204 0.09 -5.53 -27.46
C HIS A 204 -1.23 -4.89 -27.92
N LEU A 205 -1.57 -3.68 -27.42
CA LEU A 205 -2.77 -2.94 -27.82
C LEU A 205 -2.54 -2.02 -29.04
N GLU A 206 -1.25 -1.83 -29.44
CA GLU A 206 -0.84 -0.98 -30.57
C GLU A 206 -0.98 -1.67 -31.92
#